data_1e3861f3e08da59412e7d23f8b8e98c1
#
_entry.id   1e3861f3e08da59412e7d23f8b8e98c1
#
_cell.length_a   1.000
_cell.length_b   1.000
_cell.length_c   1.000
_cell.angle_alpha   90.00
_cell.angle_beta   90.00
_cell.angle_gamma   90.00
#
_symmetry.space_group_name_H-M   'P 1'
#
loop_
_entity.id
_entity.type
_entity.pdbx_description
1 polymer ?
#
loop_
_entity_poly.entity_id
_entity_poly.type
_entity_poly.pdbx_seq_one_letter_code
_entity_poly.pdbx_strand_id
1 'polypeptide(L)'
;ASKKQRRAVKWVADRAEDHAASLHGRDIRTVAKLALDQEGRFLALQANLTANMGAYLSAGGPNASTNSAPTAMGGIYKIPSIYMESVGVFTNTTPIDAYRGAGKPEANFIIERLIDTAALRCKFDPVELRLLNAIDKFPHETAFGMRIDTGAFKENILKASEYIQRNSFIERKKSAQKKGLIRGLGVGCFLETARGAPQEGVSIRFTELGKIEIRVGTESNGQGHETTFKQIASTRLGVPIEVLEYIQADTERVAIGFGHGGARSMHMGAGTMALAIDLAIEKASRVAATLLQTDIEELSFD
;
A
#
# COMPACT_ATOMS: atom_id res chain seq x y z
N ALA A 1 24.60 0.47 20.65
CA ALA A 1 25.86 -0.18 20.26
C ALA A 1 26.77 0.79 19.51
N SER A 2 26.36 1.38 18.38
CA SER A 2 27.19 2.24 17.51
C SER A 2 27.79 3.45 18.25
N LYS A 3 26.95 4.20 19.00
CA LYS A 3 27.43 5.35 19.82
C LYS A 3 28.52 4.94 20.84
N LYS A 4 28.34 3.80 21.52
CA LYS A 4 29.30 3.28 22.51
C LYS A 4 30.60 2.82 21.85
N GLN A 5 30.52 2.21 20.69
CA GLN A 5 31.66 1.70 19.92
C GLN A 5 32.32 2.75 19.03
N ARG A 6 31.71 3.93 18.86
CA ARG A 6 32.12 5.01 17.94
C ARG A 6 32.41 4.52 16.51
N ARG A 7 31.62 3.56 16.04
CA ARG A 7 31.71 3.00 14.67
C ARG A 7 30.35 2.39 14.26
N ALA A 8 30.17 2.18 12.97
CA ALA A 8 28.99 1.48 12.44
C ALA A 8 28.95 0.04 13.02
N VAL A 9 27.74 -0.39 13.40
CA VAL A 9 27.47 -1.73 13.90
C VAL A 9 26.35 -2.33 13.08
N LYS A 10 26.59 -3.50 12.49
CA LYS A 10 25.59 -4.29 11.78
C LYS A 10 25.25 -5.53 12.61
N TRP A 11 23.96 -5.81 12.71
CA TRP A 11 23.43 -7.04 13.29
C TRP A 11 22.40 -7.66 12.33
N VAL A 12 22.44 -8.96 12.18
CA VAL A 12 21.49 -9.75 11.41
C VAL A 12 21.08 -10.92 12.27
N ALA A 13 19.78 -10.97 12.62
CA ALA A 13 19.22 -12.05 13.40
C ALA A 13 19.25 -13.38 12.63
N ASP A 14 19.50 -14.49 13.32
CA ASP A 14 19.12 -15.79 12.81
C ASP A 14 17.60 -16.03 12.96
N ARG A 15 17.09 -17.14 12.44
CA ARG A 15 15.64 -17.41 12.47
C ARG A 15 15.08 -17.58 13.88
N ALA A 16 15.80 -18.21 14.77
CA ALA A 16 15.35 -18.45 16.15
C ALA A 16 15.33 -17.13 16.94
N GLU A 17 16.37 -16.33 16.77
CA GLU A 17 16.51 -15.00 17.36
C GLU A 17 15.41 -14.04 16.86
N ASP A 18 15.13 -14.05 15.55
CA ASP A 18 14.08 -13.26 14.94
C ASP A 18 12.69 -13.63 15.48
N HIS A 19 12.37 -14.92 15.59
CA HIS A 19 11.11 -15.37 16.18
C HIS A 19 10.96 -15.00 17.67
N ALA A 20 12.03 -14.92 18.42
CA ALA A 20 12.00 -14.56 19.83
C ALA A 20 11.93 -13.03 20.07
N ALA A 21 12.50 -12.23 19.18
CA ALA A 21 12.70 -10.78 19.38
C ALA A 21 11.78 -9.90 18.53
N SER A 22 11.28 -10.39 17.39
CA SER A 22 10.45 -9.60 16.49
C SER A 22 9.01 -9.48 16.97
N LEU A 23 8.41 -8.34 16.66
CA LEU A 23 6.99 -8.11 16.86
C LEU A 23 6.18 -8.91 15.83
N HIS A 24 4.96 -9.31 16.22
CA HIS A 24 4.06 -10.03 15.32
C HIS A 24 3.03 -9.07 14.71
N GLY A 25 2.43 -9.45 13.60
CA GLY A 25 1.30 -8.74 13.00
C GLY A 25 0.00 -9.51 13.14
N ARG A 26 -1.13 -8.87 12.85
CA ARG A 26 -2.47 -9.46 12.80
C ARG A 26 -3.02 -9.82 14.19
N ASP A 27 -3.52 -11.07 14.38
CA ASP A 27 -4.10 -11.61 15.61
C ASP A 27 -5.33 -10.83 16.10
N ILE A 28 -6.37 -10.85 15.27
CA ILE A 28 -7.66 -10.20 15.53
C ILE A 28 -8.77 -11.25 15.42
N ARG A 29 -9.56 -11.37 16.49
CA ARG A 29 -10.83 -12.11 16.45
C ARG A 29 -11.94 -11.15 16.05
N THR A 30 -12.72 -11.53 15.04
CA THR A 30 -13.80 -10.68 14.54
C THR A 30 -15.14 -11.40 14.54
N VAL A 31 -16.17 -10.69 14.99
CA VAL A 31 -17.57 -11.05 14.78
C VAL A 31 -18.18 -10.00 13.87
N ALA A 32 -18.63 -10.41 12.67
CA ALA A 32 -19.12 -9.48 11.68
C ALA A 32 -20.45 -9.93 11.06
N LYS A 33 -21.23 -8.96 10.59
CA LYS A 33 -22.53 -9.17 9.93
C LYS A 33 -22.61 -8.26 8.70
N LEU A 34 -23.15 -8.79 7.60
CA LEU A 34 -23.46 -8.05 6.39
C LEU A 34 -24.97 -8.14 6.15
N ALA A 35 -25.63 -7.00 6.00
CA ALA A 35 -27.03 -6.91 5.62
C ALA A 35 -27.13 -6.67 4.10
N LEU A 36 -28.06 -7.42 3.46
CA LEU A 36 -28.36 -7.31 2.03
C LEU A 36 -29.88 -7.23 1.85
N ASP A 37 -30.32 -6.61 0.74
CA ASP A 37 -31.68 -6.73 0.25
C ASP A 37 -31.91 -8.06 -0.50
N GLN A 38 -33.12 -8.25 -1.00
CA GLN A 38 -33.50 -9.47 -1.74
C GLN A 38 -32.76 -9.58 -3.09
N GLU A 39 -32.33 -8.48 -3.67
CA GLU A 39 -31.58 -8.39 -4.90
C GLU A 39 -30.05 -8.54 -4.68
N GLY A 40 -29.60 -8.60 -3.41
CA GLY A 40 -28.20 -8.76 -3.05
C GLY A 40 -27.43 -7.44 -2.91
N ARG A 41 -28.12 -6.27 -2.88
CA ARG A 41 -27.44 -4.99 -2.61
C ARG A 41 -27.06 -4.88 -1.15
N PHE A 42 -25.84 -4.42 -0.88
CA PHE A 42 -25.35 -4.24 0.48
C PHE A 42 -26.02 -3.04 1.15
N LEU A 43 -26.58 -3.24 2.33
CA LEU A 43 -27.27 -2.23 3.10
C LEU A 43 -26.43 -1.74 4.28
N ALA A 44 -25.80 -2.66 5.00
CA ALA A 44 -24.98 -2.32 6.16
C ALA A 44 -23.96 -3.40 6.49
N LEU A 45 -22.86 -2.99 7.13
CA LEU A 45 -21.82 -3.86 7.68
C LEU A 45 -21.64 -3.53 9.17
N GLN A 46 -21.61 -4.57 9.99
CA GLN A 46 -21.20 -4.47 11.41
C GLN A 46 -19.97 -5.35 11.63
N ALA A 47 -18.93 -4.81 12.29
CA ALA A 47 -17.72 -5.54 12.64
C ALA A 47 -17.28 -5.22 14.08
N ASN A 48 -17.22 -6.25 14.93
CA ASN A 48 -16.71 -6.15 16.29
C ASN A 48 -15.40 -6.93 16.37
N LEU A 49 -14.31 -6.21 16.63
CA LEU A 49 -12.95 -6.70 16.62
C LEU A 49 -12.41 -6.80 18.04
N THR A 50 -11.85 -7.94 18.41
CA THR A 50 -11.01 -8.09 19.61
C THR A 50 -9.59 -8.29 19.13
N ALA A 51 -8.73 -7.29 19.32
CA ALA A 51 -7.37 -7.24 18.82
C ALA A 51 -6.37 -7.57 19.94
N ASN A 52 -5.50 -8.54 19.72
CA ASN A 52 -4.40 -8.82 20.62
C ASN A 52 -3.39 -7.67 20.59
N MET A 53 -2.97 -7.19 21.76
CA MET A 53 -1.91 -6.19 21.92
C MET A 53 -0.60 -6.78 22.41
N GLY A 54 -0.60 -8.07 22.79
CA GLY A 54 0.54 -8.73 23.43
C GLY A 54 0.71 -8.35 24.90
N ALA A 55 1.86 -8.62 25.46
CA ALA A 55 2.15 -8.39 26.88
C ALA A 55 2.37 -6.90 27.22
N TYR A 56 2.72 -6.09 26.24
CA TYR A 56 2.88 -4.63 26.33
C TYR A 56 2.69 -4.00 24.96
N LEU A 57 2.42 -2.70 24.92
CA LEU A 57 2.20 -2.01 23.64
C LEU A 57 3.52 -1.77 22.90
N SER A 58 3.52 -2.06 21.62
CA SER A 58 4.49 -1.54 20.67
C SER A 58 4.10 -0.10 20.22
N ALA A 59 5.00 0.57 19.53
CA ALA A 59 4.79 1.95 19.09
C ALA A 59 3.61 2.12 18.13
N GLY A 60 3.36 1.15 17.24
CA GLY A 60 2.34 1.22 16.20
C GLY A 60 1.20 0.20 16.33
N GLY A 61 1.28 -0.74 17.29
CA GLY A 61 0.37 -1.87 17.42
C GLY A 61 -1.12 -1.49 17.46
N PRO A 62 -1.55 -0.57 18.34
CA PRO A 62 -2.96 -0.19 18.43
C PRO A 62 -3.51 0.42 17.13
N ASN A 63 -2.69 1.11 16.36
CA ASN A 63 -3.11 1.81 15.15
C ASN A 63 -3.64 0.86 14.05
N ALA A 64 -3.13 -0.36 13.96
CA ALA A 64 -3.52 -1.30 12.92
C ALA A 64 -5.01 -1.65 12.99
N SER A 65 -5.51 -2.01 14.18
CA SER A 65 -6.90 -2.43 14.39
C SER A 65 -7.88 -1.27 14.58
N THR A 66 -7.41 -0.08 14.97
CA THR A 66 -8.27 1.07 15.28
C THR A 66 -8.37 2.08 14.14
N ASN A 67 -7.25 2.67 13.71
CA ASN A 67 -7.26 3.77 12.73
C ASN A 67 -7.06 3.29 11.29
N SER A 68 -6.33 2.20 11.09
CA SER A 68 -6.00 1.75 9.75
C SER A 68 -7.06 0.82 9.15
N ALA A 69 -7.61 -0.11 9.93
CA ALA A 69 -8.64 -1.04 9.46
C ALA A 69 -9.91 -0.33 8.92
N PRO A 70 -10.47 0.72 9.56
CA PRO A 70 -11.66 1.41 9.04
C PRO A 70 -11.49 1.93 7.63
N THR A 71 -10.28 2.33 7.23
CA THR A 71 -10.03 2.91 5.90
C THR A 71 -10.24 1.91 4.75
N ALA A 72 -10.28 0.62 5.03
CA ALA A 72 -10.51 -0.43 4.03
C ALA A 72 -11.72 -1.32 4.38
N MET A 73 -12.47 -1.03 5.45
CA MET A 73 -13.53 -1.93 5.95
C MET A 73 -14.66 -2.16 4.95
N GLY A 74 -14.99 -1.20 4.11
CA GLY A 74 -15.97 -1.35 3.04
C GLY A 74 -15.41 -1.98 1.76
N GLY A 75 -14.11 -2.19 1.66
CA GLY A 75 -13.46 -2.63 0.42
C GLY A 75 -13.77 -1.69 -0.75
N ILE A 76 -13.99 -2.27 -1.91
CA ILE A 76 -14.36 -1.54 -3.14
C ILE A 76 -15.89 -1.39 -3.31
N TYR A 77 -16.68 -1.60 -2.24
CA TYR A 77 -18.12 -1.76 -2.35
C TYR A 77 -18.91 -0.55 -1.83
N LYS A 78 -20.10 -0.36 -2.42
CA LYS A 78 -21.11 0.60 -1.99
C LYS A 78 -21.81 0.05 -0.76
N ILE A 79 -21.37 0.43 0.44
CA ILE A 79 -21.99 0.07 1.72
C ILE A 79 -22.42 1.36 2.41
N PRO A 80 -23.72 1.67 2.46
CA PRO A 80 -24.20 2.95 2.97
C PRO A 80 -23.93 3.17 4.46
N SER A 81 -23.91 2.10 5.25
CA SER A 81 -23.72 2.17 6.70
C SER A 81 -22.72 1.13 7.19
N ILE A 82 -21.73 1.56 7.94
CA ILE A 82 -20.74 0.68 8.55
C ILE A 82 -20.60 1.04 10.03
N TYR A 83 -20.78 0.04 10.90
CA TYR A 83 -20.41 0.13 12.30
C TYR A 83 -19.19 -0.73 12.57
N MET A 84 -18.19 -0.17 13.22
CA MET A 84 -17.00 -0.89 13.65
C MET A 84 -16.65 -0.56 15.08
N GLU A 85 -16.45 -1.59 15.89
CA GLU A 85 -15.91 -1.50 17.23
C GLU A 85 -14.60 -2.29 17.29
N SER A 86 -13.57 -1.74 17.92
CA SER A 86 -12.31 -2.42 18.12
C SER A 86 -11.87 -2.31 19.58
N VAL A 87 -11.69 -3.46 20.22
CA VAL A 87 -11.22 -3.58 21.60
C VAL A 87 -9.84 -4.21 21.59
N GLY A 88 -8.83 -3.46 22.06
CA GLY A 88 -7.49 -3.98 22.30
C GLY A 88 -7.42 -4.70 23.64
N VAL A 89 -6.85 -5.90 23.65
CA VAL A 89 -6.69 -6.71 24.85
C VAL A 89 -5.22 -7.08 25.07
N PHE A 90 -4.75 -6.93 26.29
CA PHE A 90 -3.44 -7.42 26.67
C PHE A 90 -3.48 -8.94 26.88
N THR A 91 -2.41 -9.60 26.49
CA THR A 91 -2.23 -11.04 26.62
C THR A 91 -0.77 -11.32 27.05
N ASN A 92 -0.44 -12.58 27.22
CA ASN A 92 0.93 -13.02 27.52
C ASN A 92 1.74 -13.43 26.28
N THR A 93 1.32 -12.96 25.10
CA THR A 93 2.01 -13.21 23.82
C THR A 93 2.99 -12.09 23.48
N THR A 94 3.76 -12.28 22.42
CA THR A 94 4.59 -11.24 21.81
C THR A 94 3.72 -10.03 21.44
N PRO A 95 4.21 -8.80 21.62
CA PRO A 95 3.50 -7.60 21.18
C PRO A 95 3.19 -7.59 19.69
N ILE A 96 2.05 -7.04 19.36
CA ILE A 96 1.60 -6.89 17.98
C ILE A 96 1.97 -5.50 17.47
N ASP A 97 2.46 -5.41 16.23
CA ASP A 97 2.70 -4.15 15.55
C ASP A 97 2.26 -4.23 14.08
N ALA A 98 2.46 -3.12 13.38
CA ALA A 98 2.10 -3.01 11.98
C ALA A 98 2.90 -4.03 11.14
N TYR A 99 2.19 -4.89 10.45
CA TYR A 99 2.73 -5.73 9.39
C TYR A 99 2.10 -5.30 8.05
N ARG A 100 2.79 -5.49 6.95
CA ARG A 100 2.42 -5.08 5.57
C ARG A 100 0.90 -5.02 5.35
N GLY A 101 0.37 -3.79 5.11
CA GLY A 101 -1.06 -3.47 5.04
C GLY A 101 -1.69 -3.01 6.37
N ALA A 102 -1.15 -3.37 7.55
CA ALA A 102 -1.46 -2.81 8.86
C ALA A 102 -2.97 -2.58 9.12
N GLY A 103 -3.74 -3.65 9.27
CA GLY A 103 -5.20 -3.62 9.52
C GLY A 103 -6.06 -3.64 8.26
N LYS A 104 -5.55 -3.19 7.11
CA LYS A 104 -6.32 -3.23 5.85
C LYS A 104 -6.49 -4.64 5.29
N PRO A 105 -5.50 -5.56 5.34
CA PRO A 105 -5.72 -6.95 4.99
C PRO A 105 -6.80 -7.62 5.84
N GLU A 106 -6.82 -7.33 7.14
CA GLU A 106 -7.84 -7.84 8.05
C GLU A 106 -9.23 -7.31 7.68
N ALA A 107 -9.35 -6.02 7.41
CA ALA A 107 -10.60 -5.40 6.97
C ALA A 107 -11.09 -5.98 5.64
N ASN A 108 -10.20 -6.10 4.65
CA ASN A 108 -10.55 -6.72 3.36
C ASN A 108 -10.93 -8.20 3.52
N PHE A 109 -10.24 -8.96 4.38
CA PHE A 109 -10.61 -10.34 4.67
C PHE A 109 -12.03 -10.43 5.27
N ILE A 110 -12.38 -9.55 6.20
CA ILE A 110 -13.70 -9.52 6.85
C ILE A 110 -14.80 -9.34 5.80
N ILE A 111 -14.72 -8.30 4.98
CA ILE A 111 -15.78 -8.02 4.00
C ILE A 111 -15.83 -9.09 2.90
N GLU A 112 -14.70 -9.51 2.38
CA GLU A 112 -14.64 -10.52 1.31
C GLU A 112 -15.18 -11.88 1.79
N ARG A 113 -14.88 -12.26 3.05
CA ARG A 113 -15.41 -13.49 3.64
C ARG A 113 -16.91 -13.42 3.88
N LEU A 114 -17.43 -12.26 4.28
CA LEU A 114 -18.88 -12.04 4.41
C LEU A 114 -19.59 -12.13 3.06
N ILE A 115 -19.00 -11.56 2.00
CA ILE A 115 -19.55 -11.64 0.63
C ILE A 115 -19.61 -13.09 0.16
N ASP A 116 -18.55 -13.88 0.34
CA ASP A 116 -18.54 -15.30 -0.01
C ASP A 116 -19.61 -16.09 0.78
N THR A 117 -19.74 -15.76 2.08
CA THR A 117 -20.75 -16.39 2.92
C THR A 117 -22.16 -16.03 2.47
N ALA A 118 -22.40 -14.77 2.12
CA ALA A 118 -23.68 -14.29 1.59
C ALA A 118 -24.00 -14.96 0.25
N ALA A 119 -23.02 -14.99 -0.67
CA ALA A 119 -23.17 -15.65 -1.96
C ALA A 119 -23.59 -17.12 -1.81
N LEU A 120 -22.93 -17.85 -0.91
CA LEU A 120 -23.26 -19.25 -0.63
C LEU A 120 -24.65 -19.42 -0.01
N ARG A 121 -24.98 -18.65 1.03
CA ARG A 121 -26.23 -18.80 1.78
C ARG A 121 -27.46 -18.33 1.02
N CYS A 122 -27.31 -17.23 0.27
CA CYS A 122 -28.40 -16.62 -0.52
C CYS A 122 -28.42 -17.10 -1.98
N LYS A 123 -27.53 -18.01 -2.35
CA LYS A 123 -27.41 -18.60 -3.70
C LYS A 123 -27.12 -17.56 -4.80
N PHE A 124 -26.38 -16.52 -4.49
CA PHE A 124 -25.83 -15.60 -5.48
C PHE A 124 -24.54 -16.16 -6.08
N ASP A 125 -24.25 -15.76 -7.31
CA ASP A 125 -22.92 -15.94 -7.86
C ASP A 125 -21.94 -14.98 -7.15
N PRO A 126 -20.78 -15.44 -6.65
CA PRO A 126 -19.88 -14.59 -5.88
C PRO A 126 -19.24 -13.46 -6.69
N VAL A 127 -19.09 -13.59 -8.02
CA VAL A 127 -18.59 -12.52 -8.88
C VAL A 127 -19.68 -11.51 -9.18
N GLU A 128 -20.89 -11.98 -9.55
CA GLU A 128 -22.03 -11.11 -9.83
C GLU A 128 -22.43 -10.30 -8.59
N LEU A 129 -22.38 -10.89 -7.40
CA LEU A 129 -22.64 -10.18 -6.14
C LEU A 129 -21.63 -9.05 -5.92
N ARG A 130 -20.36 -9.25 -6.27
CA ARG A 130 -19.32 -8.22 -6.21
C ARG A 130 -19.53 -7.13 -7.26
N LEU A 131 -19.84 -7.51 -8.50
CA LEU A 131 -20.12 -6.57 -9.60
C LEU A 131 -21.33 -5.67 -9.30
N LEU A 132 -22.39 -6.23 -8.71
CA LEU A 132 -23.59 -5.48 -8.33
C LEU A 132 -23.26 -4.37 -7.33
N ASN A 133 -22.37 -4.67 -6.38
CA ASN A 133 -22.07 -3.79 -5.25
C ASN A 133 -20.79 -2.95 -5.44
N ALA A 134 -19.98 -3.20 -6.46
CA ALA A 134 -18.77 -2.44 -6.70
C ALA A 134 -19.07 -0.96 -6.97
N ILE A 135 -18.23 -0.09 -6.41
CA ILE A 135 -18.27 1.37 -6.65
C ILE A 135 -18.05 1.62 -8.15
N ASP A 136 -18.95 2.36 -8.76
CA ASP A 136 -18.98 2.65 -10.21
C ASP A 136 -19.27 4.12 -10.53
N LYS A 137 -19.44 4.96 -9.51
CA LYS A 137 -19.60 6.41 -9.64
C LYS A 137 -18.55 7.11 -8.78
N PHE A 138 -17.87 8.10 -9.35
CA PHE A 138 -16.78 8.83 -8.73
C PHE A 138 -17.00 10.34 -8.78
N PRO A 139 -16.53 11.13 -7.81
CA PRO A 139 -15.96 10.65 -6.57
C PRO A 139 -16.99 9.90 -5.70
N HIS A 140 -16.53 8.89 -4.96
CA HIS A 140 -17.36 8.15 -4.01
C HIS A 140 -16.85 8.39 -2.59
N GLU A 141 -17.75 8.70 -1.68
CA GLU A 141 -17.44 8.81 -0.26
C GLU A 141 -17.90 7.55 0.47
N THR A 142 -16.97 6.89 1.17
CA THR A 142 -17.26 5.69 1.96
C THR A 142 -17.97 6.05 3.27
N ALA A 143 -18.60 5.08 3.92
CA ALA A 143 -19.28 5.29 5.22
C ALA A 143 -18.36 5.81 6.35
N PHE A 144 -17.03 5.69 6.20
CA PHE A 144 -16.04 6.28 7.11
C PHE A 144 -15.38 7.55 6.57
N GLY A 145 -16.00 8.22 5.59
CA GLY A 145 -15.57 9.52 5.07
C GLY A 145 -14.31 9.47 4.19
N MET A 146 -13.91 8.29 3.71
CA MET A 146 -12.82 8.21 2.74
C MET A 146 -13.35 8.52 1.35
N ARG A 147 -12.72 9.47 0.67
CA ARG A 147 -13.02 9.82 -0.72
C ARG A 147 -12.20 8.97 -1.68
N ILE A 148 -12.87 8.32 -2.61
CA ILE A 148 -12.30 7.57 -3.72
C ILE A 148 -12.58 8.36 -4.99
N ASP A 149 -11.55 8.95 -5.57
CA ASP A 149 -11.70 9.90 -6.69
C ASP A 149 -11.92 9.20 -8.03
N THR A 150 -11.37 8.01 -8.21
CA THR A 150 -11.44 7.26 -9.46
C THR A 150 -11.23 5.77 -9.22
N GLY A 151 -11.60 4.95 -10.20
CA GLY A 151 -11.36 3.51 -10.18
C GLY A 151 -12.07 2.80 -11.33
N ALA A 152 -11.57 1.61 -11.66
CA ALA A 152 -12.13 0.72 -12.68
C ALA A 152 -12.43 -0.66 -12.04
N PHE A 153 -13.15 -0.65 -10.90
CA PHE A 153 -13.31 -1.85 -10.08
C PHE A 153 -14.07 -2.97 -10.79
N LYS A 154 -15.17 -2.66 -11.48
CA LYS A 154 -15.95 -3.64 -12.24
C LYS A 154 -15.14 -4.25 -13.39
N GLU A 155 -14.47 -3.41 -14.15
CA GLU A 155 -13.62 -3.82 -15.26
C GLU A 155 -12.49 -4.72 -14.79
N ASN A 156 -11.91 -4.42 -13.63
CA ASN A 156 -10.84 -5.21 -13.03
C ASN A 156 -11.34 -6.61 -12.63
N ILE A 157 -12.53 -6.71 -12.03
CA ILE A 157 -13.16 -7.98 -11.68
C ILE A 157 -13.44 -8.81 -12.95
N LEU A 158 -13.99 -8.17 -13.99
CA LEU A 158 -14.32 -8.83 -15.26
C LEU A 158 -13.05 -9.34 -15.96
N LYS A 159 -12.02 -8.51 -16.09
CA LYS A 159 -10.73 -8.90 -16.68
C LYS A 159 -10.07 -10.06 -15.92
N ALA A 160 -10.08 -10.02 -14.58
CA ALA A 160 -9.55 -11.10 -13.77
C ALA A 160 -10.33 -12.42 -14.00
N SER A 161 -11.66 -12.34 -14.10
CA SER A 161 -12.54 -13.48 -14.37
C SER A 161 -12.30 -14.08 -15.77
N GLU A 162 -12.09 -13.24 -16.77
CA GLU A 162 -11.74 -13.65 -18.14
C GLU A 162 -10.36 -14.31 -18.18
N TYR A 163 -9.35 -13.66 -17.57
CA TYR A 163 -7.97 -14.15 -17.55
C TYR A 163 -7.84 -15.56 -16.96
N ILE A 164 -8.56 -15.85 -15.88
CA ILE A 164 -8.60 -17.20 -15.27
C ILE A 164 -9.55 -18.16 -15.97
N GLN A 165 -10.20 -17.75 -17.05
CA GLN A 165 -11.21 -18.54 -17.77
C GLN A 165 -12.27 -19.12 -16.82
N ARG A 166 -12.88 -18.23 -16.02
CA ARG A 166 -13.82 -18.61 -14.96
C ARG A 166 -14.95 -19.51 -15.45
N ASN A 167 -15.49 -19.24 -16.63
CA ASN A 167 -16.61 -20.00 -17.21
C ASN A 167 -16.30 -21.50 -17.40
N SER A 168 -15.04 -21.87 -17.63
CA SER A 168 -14.61 -23.26 -17.76
C SER A 168 -14.24 -23.93 -16.42
N PHE A 169 -14.38 -23.23 -15.29
CA PHE A 169 -13.92 -23.72 -13.99
C PHE A 169 -14.63 -25.02 -13.57
N ILE A 170 -15.95 -25.12 -13.77
CA ILE A 170 -16.73 -26.31 -13.40
C ILE A 170 -16.22 -27.55 -14.13
N GLU A 171 -15.93 -27.41 -15.42
CA GLU A 171 -15.39 -28.52 -16.23
C GLU A 171 -13.97 -28.92 -15.80
N ARG A 172 -13.13 -27.91 -15.55
CA ARG A 172 -11.77 -28.13 -15.02
C ARG A 172 -11.79 -28.81 -13.65
N LYS A 173 -12.74 -28.43 -12.78
CA LYS A 173 -12.95 -29.07 -11.47
C LYS A 173 -13.34 -30.52 -11.61
N LYS A 174 -14.33 -30.85 -12.49
CA LYS A 174 -14.75 -32.23 -12.78
C LYS A 174 -13.60 -33.05 -13.36
N SER A 175 -12.83 -32.50 -14.29
CA SER A 175 -11.66 -33.15 -14.86
C SER A 175 -10.57 -33.46 -13.82
N ALA A 176 -10.33 -32.52 -12.88
CA ALA A 176 -9.40 -32.72 -11.77
C ALA A 176 -9.86 -33.85 -10.84
N GLN A 177 -11.16 -33.88 -10.48
CA GLN A 177 -11.73 -34.92 -9.63
C GLN A 177 -11.57 -36.35 -10.22
N LYS A 178 -11.70 -36.49 -11.54
CA LYS A 178 -11.44 -37.78 -12.23
C LYS A 178 -10.00 -38.26 -12.07
N LYS A 179 -9.07 -37.37 -11.77
CA LYS A 179 -7.65 -37.65 -11.54
C LYS A 179 -7.30 -37.69 -10.03
N GLY A 180 -8.29 -37.77 -9.15
CA GLY A 180 -8.07 -37.73 -7.68
C GLY A 180 -7.60 -36.37 -7.13
N LEU A 181 -7.73 -35.30 -7.91
CA LEU A 181 -7.29 -33.94 -7.51
C LEU A 181 -8.46 -33.08 -7.09
N ILE A 182 -8.22 -32.17 -6.11
CA ILE A 182 -9.18 -31.17 -5.68
C ILE A 182 -8.77 -29.81 -6.30
N ARG A 183 -9.75 -29.14 -6.92
CA ARG A 183 -9.55 -27.81 -7.48
C ARG A 183 -10.53 -26.82 -6.86
N GLY A 184 -10.01 -25.72 -6.31
CA GLY A 184 -10.77 -24.61 -5.78
C GLY A 184 -10.62 -23.36 -6.62
N LEU A 185 -11.58 -22.46 -6.53
CA LEU A 185 -11.56 -21.11 -7.07
C LEU A 185 -12.09 -20.17 -6.00
N GLY A 186 -11.34 -19.12 -5.71
CA GLY A 186 -11.76 -18.01 -4.86
C GLY A 186 -11.66 -16.70 -5.61
N VAL A 187 -12.44 -15.73 -5.18
CA VAL A 187 -12.41 -14.34 -5.66
C VAL A 187 -12.26 -13.43 -4.45
N GLY A 188 -11.35 -12.49 -4.50
CA GLY A 188 -11.18 -11.46 -3.48
C GLY A 188 -10.85 -10.15 -4.16
N CYS A 189 -11.49 -9.08 -3.72
CA CYS A 189 -11.19 -7.73 -4.13
C CYS A 189 -10.49 -7.00 -3.00
N PHE A 190 -9.53 -6.18 -3.35
CA PHE A 190 -8.66 -5.54 -2.37
C PHE A 190 -8.62 -4.03 -2.60
N LEU A 191 -8.77 -3.27 -1.53
CA LEU A 191 -8.56 -1.83 -1.52
C LEU A 191 -7.41 -1.50 -0.57
N GLU A 192 -6.36 -0.85 -1.10
CA GLU A 192 -5.28 -0.28 -0.33
C GLU A 192 -5.30 1.24 -0.45
N THR A 193 -5.09 1.92 0.67
CA THR A 193 -4.98 3.37 0.71
C THR A 193 -3.55 3.77 1.02
N ALA A 194 -2.90 4.51 0.13
CA ALA A 194 -1.61 5.12 0.43
C ALA A 194 -1.78 6.15 1.55
N ARG A 195 -1.03 5.97 2.64
CA ARG A 195 -1.03 6.81 3.82
C ARG A 195 0.40 6.97 4.35
N GLY A 196 0.55 7.53 5.51
CA GLY A 196 1.82 7.74 6.20
C GLY A 196 2.02 9.21 6.51
N ALA A 197 3.22 9.59 6.94
CA ALA A 197 3.55 10.97 7.21
C ALA A 197 3.31 11.84 5.96
N PRO A 198 2.65 13.02 6.09
CA PRO A 198 2.31 13.86 4.94
C PRO A 198 3.49 14.68 4.40
N GLN A 199 4.66 14.48 4.96
CA GLN A 199 5.89 15.20 4.59
C GLN A 199 6.91 14.24 4.01
N GLU A 200 7.70 14.70 3.03
CA GLU A 200 8.84 13.98 2.49
C GLU A 200 9.91 14.95 2.00
N GLY A 201 11.17 14.52 2.07
CA GLY A 201 12.30 15.31 1.61
C GLY A 201 13.03 14.61 0.46
N VAL A 202 13.32 15.39 -0.59
CA VAL A 202 14.21 15.00 -1.68
C VAL A 202 15.15 16.13 -1.99
N SER A 203 16.41 15.83 -2.22
CA SER A 203 17.38 16.80 -2.76
C SER A 203 18.15 16.20 -3.93
N ILE A 204 18.44 17.05 -4.92
CA ILE A 204 19.25 16.70 -6.09
C ILE A 204 20.54 17.50 -6.03
N ARG A 205 21.66 16.83 -6.18
CA ARG A 205 22.97 17.44 -6.17
C ARG A 205 23.78 17.01 -7.39
N PHE A 206 24.23 17.96 -8.16
CA PHE A 206 25.22 17.77 -9.20
C PHE A 206 26.61 17.78 -8.58
N THR A 207 27.41 16.74 -8.87
CA THR A 207 28.76 16.61 -8.35
C THR A 207 29.79 17.08 -9.37
N GLU A 208 30.98 17.45 -8.91
CA GLU A 208 32.11 17.84 -9.78
C GLU A 208 32.58 16.68 -10.69
N LEU A 209 32.27 15.44 -10.34
CA LEU A 209 32.58 14.23 -11.09
C LEU A 209 31.53 13.88 -12.15
N GLY A 210 30.57 14.77 -12.43
CA GLY A 210 29.52 14.54 -13.42
C GLY A 210 28.45 13.53 -12.99
N LYS A 211 28.37 13.20 -11.70
CA LYS A 211 27.28 12.39 -11.14
C LYS A 211 26.16 13.28 -10.60
N ILE A 212 24.96 12.72 -10.58
CA ILE A 212 23.77 13.36 -9.99
C ILE A 212 23.31 12.51 -8.81
N GLU A 213 23.49 13.03 -7.63
CA GLU A 213 23.00 12.40 -6.41
C GLU A 213 21.51 12.72 -6.22
N ILE A 214 20.70 11.68 -6.06
CA ILE A 214 19.28 11.76 -5.70
C ILE A 214 19.17 11.28 -4.26
N ARG A 215 18.97 12.20 -3.32
CA ARG A 215 18.87 11.93 -1.89
C ARG A 215 17.41 11.94 -1.50
N VAL A 216 16.89 10.79 -1.08
CA VAL A 216 15.45 10.58 -0.85
C VAL A 216 15.19 10.16 0.59
N GLY A 217 14.22 10.80 1.23
CA GLY A 217 13.86 10.52 2.62
C GLY A 217 13.11 9.21 2.84
N THR A 218 12.46 8.66 1.81
CA THR A 218 11.92 7.31 1.87
C THR A 218 13.00 6.26 1.67
N GLU A 219 12.85 5.11 2.30
CA GLU A 219 13.84 4.03 2.22
C GLU A 219 13.27 2.73 1.65
N SER A 220 14.13 1.95 1.04
CA SER A 220 13.82 0.60 0.55
C SER A 220 14.28 -0.45 1.54
N ASN A 221 13.44 -1.43 1.79
CA ASN A 221 13.79 -2.67 2.46
C ASN A 221 13.53 -3.89 1.55
N GLY A 222 13.79 -3.72 0.24
CA GLY A 222 13.67 -4.76 -0.78
C GLY A 222 12.68 -4.50 -1.89
N GLN A 223 11.94 -3.37 -1.87
CA GLN A 223 10.92 -3.07 -2.88
C GLN A 223 11.45 -2.39 -4.15
N GLY A 224 12.78 -2.25 -4.31
CA GLY A 224 13.41 -1.83 -5.56
C GLY A 224 13.37 -0.31 -5.81
N HIS A 225 13.39 0.52 -4.77
CA HIS A 225 13.33 1.97 -4.90
C HIS A 225 14.47 2.54 -5.74
N GLU A 226 15.70 2.07 -5.56
CA GLU A 226 16.84 2.57 -6.33
C GLU A 226 16.58 2.50 -7.83
N THR A 227 16.10 1.35 -8.31
CA THR A 227 15.79 1.16 -9.74
C THR A 227 14.69 2.10 -10.20
N THR A 228 13.55 2.10 -9.50
CA THR A 228 12.38 2.87 -9.93
C THR A 228 12.59 4.37 -9.83
N PHE A 229 13.25 4.87 -8.80
CA PHE A 229 13.54 6.29 -8.65
C PHE A 229 14.57 6.76 -9.68
N LYS A 230 15.63 5.96 -9.94
CA LYS A 230 16.59 6.27 -11.02
C LYS A 230 15.93 6.28 -12.40
N GLN A 231 15.01 5.36 -12.70
CA GLN A 231 14.26 5.36 -13.96
C GLN A 231 13.46 6.64 -14.15
N ILE A 232 12.71 7.06 -13.12
CA ILE A 232 11.93 8.31 -13.18
C ILE A 232 12.85 9.52 -13.36
N ALA A 233 13.93 9.60 -12.59
CA ALA A 233 14.87 10.71 -12.69
C ALA A 233 15.60 10.75 -14.04
N SER A 234 16.03 9.60 -14.55
CA SER A 234 16.65 9.47 -15.87
C SER A 234 15.72 10.00 -16.98
N THR A 235 14.47 9.56 -16.95
CA THR A 235 13.45 9.99 -17.93
C THR A 235 13.18 11.49 -17.84
N ARG A 236 13.08 12.07 -16.64
CA ARG A 236 12.75 13.48 -16.45
C ARG A 236 13.93 14.44 -16.68
N LEU A 237 15.15 13.99 -16.39
CA LEU A 237 16.39 14.79 -16.57
C LEU A 237 17.04 14.58 -17.94
N GLY A 238 16.53 13.65 -18.76
CA GLY A 238 17.14 13.34 -20.06
C GLY A 238 18.57 12.78 -19.95
N VAL A 239 18.92 12.11 -18.84
CA VAL A 239 20.29 11.64 -18.57
C VAL A 239 20.36 10.11 -18.46
N PRO A 240 21.51 9.49 -18.82
CA PRO A 240 21.71 8.06 -18.60
C PRO A 240 21.59 7.67 -17.13
N ILE A 241 21.00 6.49 -16.86
CA ILE A 241 20.76 6.01 -15.49
C ILE A 241 22.07 5.77 -14.71
N GLU A 242 23.16 5.55 -15.40
CA GLU A 242 24.49 5.27 -14.85
C GLU A 242 25.14 6.51 -14.22
N VAL A 243 24.71 7.73 -14.57
CA VAL A 243 25.18 8.96 -13.93
C VAL A 243 24.44 9.27 -12.64
N LEU A 244 23.33 8.58 -12.37
CA LEU A 244 22.50 8.78 -11.20
C LEU A 244 23.01 7.94 -10.02
N GLU A 245 23.16 8.57 -8.87
CA GLU A 245 23.48 7.94 -7.59
C GLU A 245 22.27 8.09 -6.65
N TYR A 246 21.70 6.97 -6.21
CA TYR A 246 20.56 6.95 -5.31
C TYR A 246 20.99 6.80 -3.86
N ILE A 247 20.59 7.72 -3.00
CA ILE A 247 20.99 7.79 -1.60
C ILE A 247 19.76 7.80 -0.72
N GLN A 248 19.71 6.82 0.18
CA GLN A 248 18.64 6.67 1.17
C GLN A 248 19.19 6.23 2.53
N ALA A 249 18.41 6.38 3.60
CA ALA A 249 18.69 5.86 4.94
C ALA A 249 20.04 6.32 5.55
N ASP A 250 20.58 7.42 5.07
CA ASP A 250 21.82 8.02 5.56
C ASP A 250 21.51 9.39 6.17
N THR A 251 21.47 9.46 7.50
CA THR A 251 21.11 10.67 8.24
C THR A 251 22.14 11.81 8.14
N GLU A 252 23.34 11.58 7.62
CA GLU A 252 24.30 12.63 7.31
C GLU A 252 24.02 13.29 5.94
N ARG A 253 23.48 12.52 5.00
CA ARG A 253 23.27 12.94 3.61
C ARG A 253 21.80 13.27 3.30
N VAL A 254 20.84 12.69 4.03
CA VAL A 254 19.40 12.87 3.87
C VAL A 254 18.86 13.66 5.07
N ALA A 255 18.54 14.93 4.84
CA ALA A 255 18.15 15.84 5.91
C ALA A 255 16.74 15.57 6.47
N ILE A 256 15.81 15.15 5.62
CA ILE A 256 14.40 14.91 5.97
C ILE A 256 13.97 13.56 5.38
N GLY A 257 13.40 12.70 6.23
CA GLY A 257 12.86 11.42 5.79
C GLY A 257 11.92 10.83 6.84
N PHE A 258 10.88 10.15 6.37
CA PHE A 258 9.87 9.51 7.22
C PHE A 258 9.70 8.02 6.89
N GLY A 259 10.66 7.43 6.18
CA GLY A 259 10.66 6.02 5.81
C GLY A 259 9.57 5.67 4.77
N HIS A 260 9.20 4.39 4.73
CA HIS A 260 8.30 3.86 3.69
C HIS A 260 6.93 3.41 4.20
N GLY A 261 6.66 3.49 5.49
CA GLY A 261 5.44 2.98 6.11
C GLY A 261 4.18 3.67 5.58
N GLY A 262 3.13 2.89 5.26
CA GLY A 262 1.85 3.38 4.76
C GLY A 262 1.76 3.50 3.23
N ALA A 263 2.56 2.73 2.49
CA ALA A 263 2.59 2.71 1.02
C ALA A 263 2.93 4.07 0.38
N ARG A 264 3.73 4.89 1.06
CA ARG A 264 3.98 6.30 0.71
C ARG A 264 5.13 6.54 -0.26
N SER A 265 6.01 5.57 -0.48
CA SER A 265 7.28 5.79 -1.18
C SER A 265 7.12 6.33 -2.61
N MET A 266 6.24 5.75 -3.43
CA MET A 266 5.99 6.28 -4.77
C MET A 266 5.07 7.50 -4.72
N HIS A 267 4.03 7.46 -3.90
CA HIS A 267 3.08 8.55 -3.77
C HIS A 267 3.73 9.85 -3.26
N MET A 268 4.42 9.79 -2.14
CA MET A 268 5.09 10.97 -1.55
C MET A 268 6.51 11.14 -2.08
N GLY A 269 7.32 10.07 -2.04
CA GLY A 269 8.73 10.16 -2.37
C GLY A 269 8.99 10.47 -3.84
N ALA A 270 8.34 9.76 -4.78
CA ALA A 270 8.52 10.04 -6.19
C ALA A 270 7.85 11.38 -6.60
N GLY A 271 6.71 11.72 -5.99
CA GLY A 271 6.07 13.04 -6.20
C GLY A 271 6.99 14.18 -5.77
N THR A 272 7.58 14.10 -4.56
CA THR A 272 8.54 15.10 -4.08
C THR A 272 9.81 15.13 -4.95
N MET A 273 10.27 13.97 -5.43
CA MET A 273 11.40 13.91 -6.36
C MET A 273 11.09 14.61 -7.68
N ALA A 274 9.89 14.43 -8.22
CA ALA A 274 9.47 15.14 -9.43
C ALA A 274 9.54 16.66 -9.25
N LEU A 275 9.03 17.18 -8.15
CA LEU A 275 9.13 18.59 -7.81
C LEU A 275 10.59 19.06 -7.66
N ALA A 276 11.44 18.27 -7.01
CA ALA A 276 12.85 18.61 -6.86
C ALA A 276 13.59 18.64 -8.22
N ILE A 277 13.22 17.75 -9.15
CA ILE A 277 13.74 17.75 -10.52
C ILE A 277 13.29 19.02 -11.25
N ASP A 278 12.02 19.38 -11.18
CA ASP A 278 11.50 20.59 -11.84
C ASP A 278 12.24 21.86 -11.34
N LEU A 279 12.47 21.96 -10.02
CA LEU A 279 13.28 23.04 -9.45
C LEU A 279 14.74 23.03 -9.91
N ALA A 280 15.31 21.83 -10.09
CA ALA A 280 16.70 21.70 -10.59
C ALA A 280 16.80 22.14 -12.06
N ILE A 281 15.83 21.77 -12.90
CA ILE A 281 15.73 22.19 -14.30
C ILE A 281 15.57 23.70 -14.39
N GLU A 282 14.63 24.29 -13.61
CA GLU A 282 14.43 25.73 -13.57
C GLU A 282 15.70 26.48 -13.19
N LYS A 283 16.41 26.02 -12.17
CA LYS A 283 17.71 26.61 -11.77
C LYS A 283 18.75 26.48 -12.86
N ALA A 284 18.85 25.31 -13.52
CA ALA A 284 19.77 25.07 -14.63
C ALA A 284 19.46 25.99 -15.82
N SER A 285 18.19 26.17 -16.17
CA SER A 285 17.76 27.07 -17.25
C SER A 285 18.16 28.53 -16.98
N ARG A 286 18.02 29.00 -15.75
CA ARG A 286 18.49 30.36 -15.36
C ARG A 286 19.99 30.52 -15.53
N VAL A 287 20.78 29.50 -15.15
CA VAL A 287 22.23 29.51 -15.34
C VAL A 287 22.57 29.48 -16.83
N ALA A 288 21.89 28.63 -17.60
CA ALA A 288 22.08 28.55 -19.05
C ALA A 288 21.75 29.87 -19.76
N ALA A 289 20.63 30.53 -19.40
CA ALA A 289 20.25 31.85 -19.93
C ALA A 289 21.36 32.88 -19.73
N THR A 290 21.94 32.89 -18.51
CA THR A 290 23.06 33.80 -18.20
C THR A 290 24.32 33.49 -19.03
N LEU A 291 24.67 32.22 -19.17
CA LEU A 291 25.84 31.79 -19.91
C LEU A 291 25.73 32.00 -21.42
N LEU A 292 24.53 31.79 -21.96
CA LEU A 292 24.21 31.94 -23.38
C LEU A 292 23.83 33.36 -23.76
N GLN A 293 23.67 34.25 -22.78
CA GLN A 293 23.25 35.66 -22.98
C GLN A 293 21.92 35.76 -23.76
N THR A 294 20.94 34.91 -23.37
CA THR A 294 19.62 34.87 -23.97
C THR A 294 18.52 34.93 -22.87
N ASP A 295 17.27 35.17 -23.26
CA ASP A 295 16.15 35.14 -22.34
C ASP A 295 15.77 33.68 -22.01
N ILE A 296 15.30 33.45 -20.77
CA ILE A 296 14.95 32.10 -20.32
C ILE A 296 13.81 31.47 -21.12
N GLU A 297 12.90 32.33 -21.64
CA GLU A 297 11.76 31.93 -22.48
C GLU A 297 12.18 31.41 -23.86
N GLU A 298 13.42 31.68 -24.29
CA GLU A 298 13.99 31.15 -25.53
C GLU A 298 14.66 29.79 -25.34
N LEU A 299 14.75 29.29 -24.10
CA LEU A 299 15.36 28.02 -23.80
C LEU A 299 14.32 26.92 -23.68
N SER A 300 14.59 25.78 -24.28
CA SER A 300 13.87 24.53 -24.04
C SER A 300 14.78 23.52 -23.35
N PHE A 301 14.17 22.72 -22.49
CA PHE A 301 14.84 21.57 -21.86
C PHE A 301 14.34 20.31 -22.56
N ASP A 302 15.26 19.57 -23.21
CA ASP A 302 14.98 18.33 -23.95
C ASP A 302 15.35 17.09 -23.15
#